data_ab91c5a89c47cd5af6b5e3d33c94e4f9
#
_entry.id   ab91c5a89c47cd5af6b5e3d33c94e4f9
#
_cell.length_a   1.000
_cell.length_b   1.000
_cell.length_c   1.000
_cell.angle_alpha   90.00
_cell.angle_beta   90.00
_cell.angle_gamma   90.00
#
_symmetry.space_group_name_H-M   'P 1'
#
loop_
_entity.id
_entity.type
_entity.pdbx_description
1 polymer ?
#
loop_
_entity_poly.entity_id
_entity_poly.type
_entity_poly.pdbx_seq_one_letter_code
_entity_poly.pdbx_strand_id
1 'polypeptide(L)'
;MIKIGINGFGRIGRFVFRSTVEAENAKDVQVVAINDLCPVDYMAYMLKYDTMHGQFDGTIEADVEKSELIVNGNHIRVTAERDPENLKWDEVGAEYVVESTGLFLAYDKAEKHLKAGAKYVVLSAPSKADANGNQADMFVCGVNTDKYNGQKIVSNASCTTNCLAPIAKVLNCLLYTSPSPRD
;
A
#
# COMPACT_ATOMS: atom_id res chain seq x y z
N MET A 1 -8.58 3.15 -15.68
CA MET A 1 -7.29 2.80 -15.03
C MET A 1 -7.24 3.57 -13.72
N ILE A 2 -7.15 2.86 -12.61
CA ILE A 2 -7.09 3.43 -11.26
C ILE A 2 -5.66 3.92 -11.00
N LYS A 3 -5.52 5.19 -10.63
CA LYS A 3 -4.20 5.79 -10.34
C LYS A 3 -3.91 5.72 -8.86
N ILE A 4 -2.74 5.20 -8.51
CA ILE A 4 -2.31 5.08 -7.11
C ILE A 4 -1.01 5.82 -6.85
N GLY A 5 -0.89 6.35 -5.63
CA GLY A 5 0.34 6.87 -5.04
C GLY A 5 0.88 5.90 -4.00
N ILE A 6 2.19 5.86 -3.81
CA ILE A 6 2.85 5.07 -2.76
C ILE A 6 3.62 6.01 -1.86
N ASN A 7 3.31 6.01 -0.57
CA ASN A 7 4.09 6.70 0.45
C ASN A 7 4.96 5.71 1.21
N GLY A 8 6.28 5.82 1.05
CA GLY A 8 7.27 4.87 1.52
C GLY A 8 7.61 3.80 0.49
N PHE A 9 8.81 3.89 -0.10
CA PHE A 9 9.30 2.94 -1.11
C PHE A 9 10.31 1.95 -0.53
N GLY A 10 10.08 1.57 0.72
CA GLY A 10 10.77 0.46 1.39
C GLY A 10 10.39 -0.89 0.76
N ARG A 11 10.66 -1.99 1.46
CA ARG A 11 10.35 -3.34 0.95
C ARG A 11 8.88 -3.50 0.56
N ILE A 12 7.94 -3.05 1.39
CA ILE A 12 6.51 -3.21 1.14
C ILE A 12 6.06 -2.34 -0.04
N GLY A 13 6.45 -1.06 -0.07
CA GLY A 13 6.08 -0.16 -1.18
C GLY A 13 6.58 -0.68 -2.53
N ARG A 14 7.80 -1.23 -2.58
CA ARG A 14 8.33 -1.86 -3.80
C ARG A 14 7.57 -3.13 -4.20
N PHE A 15 7.10 -3.92 -3.24
CA PHE A 15 6.28 -5.09 -3.56
C PHE A 15 4.90 -4.72 -4.09
N VAL A 16 4.27 -3.70 -3.49
CA VAL A 16 3.03 -3.15 -4.05
C VAL A 16 3.27 -2.70 -5.49
N PHE A 17 4.36 -1.95 -5.74
CA PHE A 17 4.72 -1.52 -7.09
C PHE A 17 4.89 -2.69 -8.05
N ARG A 18 5.72 -3.69 -7.71
CA ARG A 18 5.94 -4.87 -8.54
C ARG A 18 4.63 -5.61 -8.82
N SER A 19 3.79 -5.77 -7.82
CA SER A 19 2.48 -6.43 -7.98
C SER A 19 1.58 -5.71 -8.98
N THR A 20 1.67 -4.38 -9.10
CA THR A 20 0.88 -3.63 -10.09
C THR A 20 1.42 -3.73 -11.52
N VAL A 21 2.69 -4.08 -11.67
CA VAL A 21 3.34 -4.18 -13.00
C VAL A 21 3.41 -5.62 -13.48
N GLU A 22 3.69 -6.57 -12.58
CA GLU A 22 3.95 -7.98 -12.91
C GLU A 22 2.67 -8.84 -12.89
N ALA A 23 1.63 -8.45 -12.13
CA ALA A 23 0.42 -9.24 -12.02
C ALA A 23 -0.54 -9.01 -13.19
N GLU A 24 -0.98 -10.09 -13.85
CA GLU A 24 -1.92 -10.04 -14.98
C GLU A 24 -3.26 -9.39 -14.64
N ASN A 25 -3.72 -9.52 -13.39
CA ASN A 25 -4.98 -8.96 -12.90
C ASN A 25 -4.87 -7.50 -12.44
N ALA A 26 -3.70 -6.89 -12.49
CA ALA A 26 -3.47 -5.52 -12.08
C ALA A 26 -3.42 -4.50 -13.23
N LYS A 27 -3.82 -4.90 -14.44
CA LYS A 27 -3.78 -4.06 -15.66
C LYS A 27 -4.61 -2.77 -15.55
N ASP A 28 -5.56 -2.73 -14.63
CA ASP A 28 -6.42 -1.56 -14.41
C ASP A 28 -5.85 -0.58 -13.36
N VAL A 29 -4.68 -0.88 -12.80
CA VAL A 29 -4.03 -0.07 -11.76
C VAL A 29 -2.70 0.47 -12.29
N GLN A 30 -2.43 1.75 -12.01
CA GLN A 30 -1.20 2.42 -12.38
C GLN A 30 -0.62 3.21 -11.20
N VAL A 31 0.65 2.98 -10.87
CA VAL A 31 1.39 3.85 -9.97
C VAL A 31 1.81 5.11 -10.72
N VAL A 32 1.40 6.28 -10.21
CA VAL A 32 1.69 7.59 -10.83
C VAL A 32 2.64 8.46 -10.01
N ALA A 33 2.76 8.19 -8.71
CA ALA A 33 3.68 8.90 -7.84
C ALA A 33 4.17 8.02 -6.68
N ILE A 34 5.39 8.31 -6.24
CA ILE A 34 6.04 7.67 -5.10
C ILE A 34 6.64 8.78 -4.24
N ASN A 35 6.49 8.65 -2.92
CA ASN A 35 7.20 9.49 -1.97
C ASN A 35 8.14 8.63 -1.12
N ASP A 36 9.40 8.98 -1.10
CA ASP A 36 10.41 8.40 -0.22
C ASP A 36 11.56 9.38 -0.01
N LEU A 37 12.27 9.28 1.10
CA LEU A 37 13.40 10.17 1.42
C LEU A 37 14.71 9.73 0.77
N CYS A 38 14.72 8.57 0.10
CA CYS A 38 15.88 8.08 -0.64
C CYS A 38 16.02 8.77 -2.00
N PRO A 39 17.26 8.93 -2.51
CA PRO A 39 17.51 9.41 -3.87
C PRO A 39 16.87 8.49 -4.94
N VAL A 40 16.42 9.07 -6.05
CA VAL A 40 15.68 8.34 -7.10
C VAL A 40 16.51 7.25 -7.79
N ASP A 41 17.81 7.47 -7.97
CA ASP A 41 18.75 6.51 -8.52
C ASP A 41 18.91 5.28 -7.60
N TYR A 42 18.98 5.52 -6.29
CA TYR A 42 19.00 4.43 -5.31
C TYR A 42 17.67 3.67 -5.29
N MET A 43 16.54 4.36 -5.43
CA MET A 43 15.22 3.74 -5.53
C MET A 43 15.13 2.84 -6.78
N ALA A 44 15.66 3.28 -7.92
CA ALA A 44 15.73 2.49 -9.14
C ALA A 44 16.57 1.21 -8.94
N TYR A 45 17.73 1.34 -8.30
CA TYR A 45 18.58 0.19 -7.97
C TYR A 45 17.84 -0.81 -7.06
N MET A 46 17.21 -0.32 -5.99
CA MET A 46 16.50 -1.16 -5.03
C MET A 46 15.24 -1.81 -5.61
N LEU A 47 14.60 -1.18 -6.60
CA LEU A 47 13.48 -1.79 -7.32
C LEU A 47 13.97 -2.90 -8.26
N LYS A 48 15.11 -2.68 -8.92
CA LYS A 48 15.66 -3.63 -9.89
C LYS A 48 16.14 -4.92 -9.25
N TYR A 49 16.78 -4.82 -8.09
CA TYR A 49 17.42 -5.96 -7.45
C TYR A 49 16.76 -6.27 -6.10
N ASP A 50 16.20 -7.46 -5.96
CA ASP A 50 15.66 -7.97 -4.69
C ASP A 50 16.22 -9.37 -4.41
N THR A 51 16.75 -9.57 -3.20
CA THR A 51 17.39 -10.84 -2.81
C THR A 51 16.39 -12.00 -2.74
N MET A 52 15.13 -11.72 -2.36
CA MET A 52 14.12 -12.76 -2.17
C MET A 52 13.29 -13.01 -3.45
N HIS A 53 12.99 -11.94 -4.21
CA HIS A 53 12.09 -12.00 -5.36
C HIS A 53 12.83 -11.88 -6.70
N GLY A 54 14.15 -11.80 -6.67
CA GLY A 54 14.97 -11.74 -7.87
C GLY A 54 14.95 -10.37 -8.55
N GLN A 55 15.53 -10.36 -9.73
CA GLN A 55 15.62 -9.14 -10.54
C GLN A 55 14.24 -8.80 -11.13
N PHE A 56 13.91 -7.50 -11.17
CA PHE A 56 12.70 -7.01 -11.82
C PHE A 56 12.75 -7.28 -13.32
N ASP A 57 11.69 -7.85 -13.85
CA ASP A 57 11.54 -8.13 -15.28
C ASP A 57 10.97 -6.90 -16.00
N GLY A 58 11.88 -6.08 -16.53
CA GLY A 58 11.54 -4.85 -17.22
C GLY A 58 12.66 -3.82 -17.20
N THR A 59 12.38 -2.65 -17.79
CA THR A 59 13.31 -1.52 -17.83
C THR A 59 13.04 -0.57 -16.66
N ILE A 60 14.11 -0.14 -16.00
CA ILE A 60 14.04 0.84 -14.91
C ILE A 60 15.14 1.87 -15.17
N GLU A 61 14.73 3.13 -15.26
CA GLU A 61 15.61 4.28 -15.41
C GLU A 61 15.27 5.33 -14.35
N ALA A 62 16.24 6.13 -13.95
CA ALA A 62 16.08 7.24 -13.01
C ALA A 62 16.44 8.55 -13.69
N ASP A 63 15.51 9.49 -13.75
CA ASP A 63 15.78 10.88 -14.12
C ASP A 63 15.96 11.69 -12.84
N VAL A 64 17.22 11.91 -12.46
CA VAL A 64 17.57 12.62 -11.22
C VAL A 64 17.22 14.10 -11.31
N GLU A 65 17.33 14.71 -12.50
CA GLU A 65 17.07 16.14 -12.69
C GLU A 65 15.58 16.45 -12.54
N LYS A 66 14.71 15.57 -13.07
CA LYS A 66 13.26 15.72 -12.95
C LYS A 66 12.66 15.05 -11.71
N SER A 67 13.48 14.32 -10.95
CA SER A 67 13.00 13.49 -9.84
C SER A 67 11.88 12.53 -10.30
N GLU A 68 12.16 11.76 -11.36
CA GLU A 68 11.24 10.78 -11.92
C GLU A 68 11.88 9.40 -11.95
N LEU A 69 11.06 8.40 -11.66
CA LEU A 69 11.38 6.99 -11.90
C LEU A 69 10.65 6.55 -13.16
N ILE A 70 11.39 6.02 -14.14
CA ILE A 70 10.82 5.57 -15.41
C ILE A 70 10.85 4.05 -15.43
N VAL A 71 9.68 3.42 -15.46
CA VAL A 71 9.56 1.96 -15.47
C VAL A 71 8.72 1.52 -16.66
N ASN A 72 9.32 0.70 -17.53
CA ASN A 72 8.69 0.24 -18.78
C ASN A 72 8.13 1.41 -19.62
N GLY A 73 8.84 2.55 -19.64
CA GLY A 73 8.44 3.76 -20.34
C GLY A 73 7.38 4.62 -19.63
N ASN A 74 6.88 4.20 -18.46
CA ASN A 74 5.95 4.99 -17.66
C ASN A 74 6.71 5.92 -16.71
N HIS A 75 6.41 7.21 -16.77
CA HIS A 75 6.99 8.23 -15.90
C HIS A 75 6.23 8.29 -14.57
N ILE A 76 6.95 8.20 -13.46
CA ILE A 76 6.42 8.19 -12.11
C ILE A 76 7.06 9.33 -11.34
N ARG A 77 6.26 10.26 -10.85
CA ARG A 77 6.74 11.39 -10.04
C ARG A 77 7.32 10.85 -8.73
N VAL A 78 8.53 11.29 -8.38
CA VAL A 78 9.15 10.99 -7.08
C VAL A 78 9.23 12.27 -6.25
N THR A 79 8.84 12.20 -4.98
CA THR A 79 8.93 13.28 -4.01
C THR A 79 9.68 12.82 -2.77
N ALA A 80 10.25 13.75 -2.01
CA ALA A 80 10.99 13.49 -0.78
C ALA A 80 10.43 14.32 0.40
N GLU A 81 9.09 14.27 0.55
CA GLU A 81 8.36 15.02 1.56
C GLU A 81 8.19 14.21 2.85
N ARG A 82 8.43 14.88 3.98
CA ARG A 82 8.25 14.27 5.31
C ARG A 82 6.81 14.36 5.81
N ASP A 83 6.10 15.44 5.47
CA ASP A 83 4.71 15.61 5.87
C ASP A 83 3.77 15.22 4.73
N PRO A 84 2.93 14.20 4.91
CA PRO A 84 2.00 13.73 3.89
C PRO A 84 1.03 14.80 3.38
N GLU A 85 0.74 15.84 4.14
CA GLU A 85 -0.16 16.93 3.71
C GLU A 85 0.39 17.69 2.49
N ASN A 86 1.71 17.67 2.27
CA ASN A 86 2.37 18.39 1.18
C ASN A 86 2.55 17.58 -0.11
N LEU A 87 2.05 16.35 -0.15
CA LEU A 87 2.32 15.41 -1.25
C LEU A 87 1.53 15.68 -2.53
N LYS A 88 0.43 16.46 -2.43
CA LYS A 88 -0.37 16.91 -3.58
C LYS A 88 -0.70 15.77 -4.56
N TRP A 89 -1.38 14.77 -4.04
CA TRP A 89 -1.78 13.59 -4.81
C TRP A 89 -2.74 13.91 -5.95
N ASP A 90 -3.52 14.98 -5.82
CA ASP A 90 -4.45 15.50 -6.82
C ASP A 90 -3.75 15.98 -8.09
N GLU A 91 -2.56 16.59 -7.99
CA GLU A 91 -1.80 17.08 -9.16
C GLU A 91 -1.44 15.95 -10.14
N VAL A 92 -1.21 14.73 -9.64
CA VAL A 92 -0.92 13.55 -10.46
C VAL A 92 -2.16 12.68 -10.70
N GLY A 93 -3.27 13.04 -10.09
CA GLY A 93 -4.52 12.32 -10.17
C GLY A 93 -4.49 10.97 -9.43
N ALA A 94 -3.64 10.82 -8.40
CA ALA A 94 -3.62 9.63 -7.55
C ALA A 94 -4.87 9.61 -6.66
N GLU A 95 -5.78 8.70 -6.93
CA GLU A 95 -7.03 8.56 -6.17
C GLU A 95 -6.85 7.73 -4.91
N TYR A 96 -6.02 6.72 -4.96
CA TYR A 96 -5.69 5.83 -3.86
C TYR A 96 -4.25 6.03 -3.45
N VAL A 97 -3.99 6.03 -2.15
CA VAL A 97 -2.64 6.09 -1.60
C VAL A 97 -2.37 4.86 -0.76
N VAL A 98 -1.28 4.17 -1.05
CA VAL A 98 -0.76 3.10 -0.20
C VAL A 98 0.25 3.70 0.77
N GLU A 99 -0.08 3.69 2.06
CA GLU A 99 0.80 4.11 3.13
C GLU A 99 1.65 2.94 3.59
N SER A 100 2.93 2.95 3.28
CA SER A 100 3.88 1.87 3.56
C SER A 100 5.16 2.33 4.28
N THR A 101 5.15 3.53 4.88
CA THR A 101 6.25 4.01 5.72
C THR A 101 6.26 3.38 7.11
N GLY A 102 5.09 2.96 7.61
CA GLY A 102 4.89 2.52 8.99
C GLY A 102 4.80 3.65 10.02
N LEU A 103 4.86 4.92 9.60
CA LEU A 103 4.86 6.09 10.48
C LEU A 103 3.47 6.70 10.66
N PHE A 104 2.61 6.59 9.65
CA PHE A 104 1.30 7.24 9.61
C PHE A 104 0.15 6.24 9.78
N LEU A 105 0.27 5.35 10.77
CA LEU A 105 -0.70 4.27 11.04
C LEU A 105 -1.87 4.70 11.93
N ALA A 106 -1.77 5.82 12.65
CA ALA A 106 -2.89 6.39 13.40
C ALA A 106 -3.87 7.07 12.44
N TYR A 107 -5.17 7.01 12.76
CA TYR A 107 -6.22 7.49 11.85
C TYR A 107 -6.04 8.96 11.46
N ASP A 108 -5.75 9.83 12.42
CA ASP A 108 -5.48 11.27 12.23
C ASP A 108 -4.26 11.53 11.34
N LYS A 109 -3.24 10.68 11.43
CA LYS A 109 -2.04 10.78 10.60
C LYS A 109 -2.29 10.32 9.17
N ALA A 110 -3.05 9.24 8.99
CA ALA A 110 -3.43 8.74 7.69
C ALA A 110 -4.37 9.71 6.95
N GLU A 111 -5.21 10.43 7.68
CA GLU A 111 -6.11 11.46 7.13
C GLU A 111 -5.36 12.59 6.40
N LYS A 112 -4.08 12.82 6.72
CA LYS A 112 -3.24 13.78 6.02
C LYS A 112 -3.14 13.52 4.52
N HIS A 113 -3.17 12.26 4.11
CA HIS A 113 -3.20 11.92 2.68
C HIS A 113 -4.49 12.33 1.99
N LEU A 114 -5.64 12.28 2.70
CA LEU A 114 -6.91 12.78 2.17
C LEU A 114 -6.86 14.30 1.98
N LYS A 115 -6.23 15.03 2.92
CA LYS A 115 -6.03 16.47 2.79
C LYS A 115 -5.08 16.84 1.65
N ALA A 116 -4.12 15.96 1.34
CA ALA A 116 -3.22 16.09 0.20
C ALA A 116 -3.87 15.71 -1.14
N GLY A 117 -5.17 15.45 -1.19
CA GLY A 117 -5.95 15.21 -2.41
C GLY A 117 -6.23 13.75 -2.76
N ALA A 118 -5.81 12.79 -1.95
CA ALA A 118 -6.22 11.39 -2.13
C ALA A 118 -7.70 11.18 -1.78
N LYS A 119 -8.37 10.27 -2.49
CA LYS A 119 -9.75 9.89 -2.17
C LYS A 119 -9.80 8.76 -1.12
N TYR A 120 -8.85 7.84 -1.19
CA TYR A 120 -8.77 6.66 -0.34
C TYR A 120 -7.34 6.41 0.10
N VAL A 121 -7.18 5.87 1.31
CA VAL A 121 -5.88 5.50 1.88
C VAL A 121 -5.92 4.05 2.34
N VAL A 122 -4.91 3.28 1.93
CA VAL A 122 -4.72 1.89 2.33
C VAL A 122 -3.43 1.79 3.15
N LEU A 123 -3.58 1.49 4.44
CA LEU A 123 -2.43 1.24 5.32
C LEU A 123 -1.91 -0.17 5.10
N SER A 124 -0.63 -0.31 4.81
CA SER A 124 0.02 -1.62 4.61
C SER A 124 0.31 -2.38 5.91
N ALA A 125 -0.05 -1.81 7.05
CA ALA A 125 0.18 -2.34 8.39
C ALA A 125 -1.03 -2.09 9.29
N PRO A 126 -1.14 -2.74 10.46
CA PRO A 126 -2.26 -2.55 11.36
C PRO A 126 -2.47 -1.09 11.74
N SER A 127 -3.70 -0.61 11.59
CA SER A 127 -4.07 0.73 12.04
C SER A 127 -3.92 0.86 13.54
N LYS A 128 -3.55 2.06 13.99
CA LYS A 128 -3.51 2.44 15.39
C LYS A 128 -4.64 3.44 15.69
N ALA A 129 -5.19 3.37 16.88
CA ALA A 129 -6.14 4.37 17.33
C ALA A 129 -5.45 5.75 17.44
N ASP A 130 -6.16 6.80 17.06
CA ASP A 130 -5.76 8.17 17.33
C ASP A 130 -6.07 8.59 18.77
N ALA A 131 -5.77 9.83 19.13
CA ALA A 131 -6.04 10.36 20.47
C ALA A 131 -7.55 10.39 20.84
N ASN A 132 -8.44 10.34 19.84
CA ASN A 132 -9.89 10.33 20.01
C ASN A 132 -10.48 8.91 20.01
N GLY A 133 -9.63 7.89 19.84
CA GLY A 133 -10.04 6.49 19.75
C GLY A 133 -10.49 6.05 18.35
N ASN A 134 -10.37 6.90 17.30
CA ASN A 134 -10.70 6.50 15.95
C ASN A 134 -9.60 5.58 15.41
N GLN A 135 -10.00 4.53 14.70
CA GLN A 135 -9.11 3.55 14.10
C GLN A 135 -9.67 3.13 12.73
N ALA A 136 -8.79 2.92 11.76
CA ALA A 136 -9.21 2.40 10.47
C ALA A 136 -9.58 0.92 10.56
N ASP A 137 -10.65 0.55 9.86
CA ASP A 137 -11.07 -0.84 9.75
C ASP A 137 -9.99 -1.68 9.06
N MET A 138 -9.82 -2.91 9.55
CA MET A 138 -8.83 -3.86 9.02
C MET A 138 -9.52 -4.91 8.16
N PHE A 139 -9.00 -5.11 6.96
CA PHE A 139 -9.51 -6.07 6.01
C PHE A 139 -8.45 -7.10 5.61
N VAL A 140 -8.86 -8.35 5.53
CA VAL A 140 -8.05 -9.46 5.01
C VAL A 140 -8.79 -10.07 3.83
N CYS A 141 -8.10 -10.16 2.68
CA CYS A 141 -8.64 -10.74 1.46
C CYS A 141 -9.21 -12.15 1.69
N GLY A 142 -10.42 -12.39 1.18
CA GLY A 142 -11.11 -13.68 1.34
C GLY A 142 -11.67 -13.95 2.75
N VAL A 143 -11.42 -13.07 3.73
CA VAL A 143 -11.91 -13.25 5.11
C VAL A 143 -13.10 -12.34 5.42
N ASN A 144 -12.93 -11.03 5.29
CA ASN A 144 -13.92 -10.04 5.70
C ASN A 144 -14.04 -8.82 4.75
N THR A 145 -13.60 -8.94 3.51
CA THR A 145 -13.70 -7.86 2.52
C THR A 145 -15.15 -7.53 2.14
N ASP A 146 -16.08 -8.47 2.38
CA ASP A 146 -17.52 -8.29 2.25
C ASP A 146 -18.11 -7.23 3.23
N LYS A 147 -17.38 -6.92 4.30
CA LYS A 147 -17.75 -5.88 5.27
C LYS A 147 -17.33 -4.47 4.86
N TYR A 148 -16.64 -4.31 3.73
CA TYR A 148 -16.29 -2.98 3.23
C TYR A 148 -17.53 -2.22 2.82
N ASN A 149 -17.70 -1.02 3.35
CA ASN A 149 -18.85 -0.14 3.12
C ASN A 149 -18.43 1.30 2.78
N GLY A 150 -17.38 1.44 1.97
CA GLY A 150 -16.94 2.74 1.47
C GLY A 150 -16.05 3.54 2.43
N GLN A 151 -15.41 2.90 3.40
CA GLN A 151 -14.45 3.56 4.29
C GLN A 151 -13.32 4.18 3.48
N LYS A 152 -12.99 5.44 3.78
CA LYS A 152 -11.92 6.17 3.06
C LYS A 152 -10.52 5.77 3.48
N ILE A 153 -10.35 5.33 4.72
CA ILE A 153 -9.08 4.86 5.27
C ILE A 153 -9.30 3.43 5.75
N VAL A 154 -8.54 2.50 5.19
CA VAL A 154 -8.58 1.08 5.54
C VAL A 154 -7.18 0.55 5.81
N SER A 155 -7.10 -0.55 6.53
CA SER A 155 -5.83 -1.23 6.80
C SER A 155 -5.87 -2.65 6.24
N ASN A 156 -4.77 -3.08 5.63
CA ASN A 156 -4.56 -4.47 5.22
C ASN A 156 -4.12 -5.38 6.38
N ALA A 157 -4.33 -4.96 7.62
CA ALA A 157 -3.93 -5.67 8.84
C ALA A 157 -2.41 -5.99 8.89
N SER A 158 -2.00 -7.02 9.60
CA SER A 158 -0.60 -7.44 9.69
C SER A 158 -0.27 -8.63 8.79
N CYS A 159 1.01 -8.85 8.52
CA CYS A 159 1.48 -10.04 7.81
C CYS A 159 1.08 -11.34 8.53
N THR A 160 1.14 -11.36 9.85
CA THR A 160 0.72 -12.50 10.67
C THR A 160 -0.79 -12.71 10.65
N THR A 161 -1.58 -11.64 10.64
CA THR A 161 -3.04 -11.71 10.49
C THR A 161 -3.42 -12.23 9.10
N ASN A 162 -2.76 -11.77 8.05
CA ASN A 162 -2.99 -12.25 6.69
C ASN A 162 -2.61 -13.72 6.51
N CYS A 163 -1.65 -14.22 7.28
CA CYS A 163 -1.31 -15.64 7.31
C CYS A 163 -2.39 -16.46 8.07
N LEU A 164 -2.74 -16.04 9.28
CA LEU A 164 -3.58 -16.83 10.18
C LEU A 164 -5.07 -16.78 9.83
N ALA A 165 -5.61 -15.60 9.51
CA ALA A 165 -7.06 -15.43 9.39
C ALA A 165 -7.72 -16.28 8.29
N PRO A 166 -7.14 -16.44 7.08
CA PRO A 166 -7.68 -17.34 6.07
C PRO A 166 -7.71 -18.81 6.52
N ILE A 167 -6.65 -19.27 7.18
CA ILE A 167 -6.55 -20.64 7.71
C ILE A 167 -7.62 -20.85 8.79
N ALA A 168 -7.72 -19.93 9.75
CA ALA A 168 -8.72 -19.99 10.80
C ALA A 168 -10.15 -19.98 10.25
N LYS A 169 -10.41 -19.15 9.21
CA LYS A 169 -11.72 -19.13 8.54
C LYS A 169 -12.07 -20.49 7.92
N VAL A 170 -11.13 -21.10 7.19
CA VAL A 170 -11.33 -22.41 6.56
C VAL A 170 -11.59 -23.49 7.62
N LEU A 171 -10.76 -23.53 8.66
CA LEU A 171 -10.92 -24.51 9.75
C LEU A 171 -12.26 -24.33 10.45
N ASN A 172 -12.64 -23.11 10.79
CA ASN A 172 -13.93 -22.84 11.44
C ASN A 172 -15.11 -23.21 10.54
N CYS A 173 -15.05 -22.92 9.23
CA CYS A 173 -16.14 -23.23 8.30
C CYS A 173 -16.27 -24.73 7.99
N LEU A 174 -15.17 -25.48 7.94
CA LEU A 174 -15.15 -26.87 7.50
C LEU A 174 -15.18 -27.90 8.66
N LEU A 175 -14.57 -27.53 9.79
CA LEU A 175 -14.40 -28.45 10.91
C LEU A 175 -15.35 -28.18 12.08
N TYR A 176 -16.11 -27.11 12.05
CA TYR A 176 -17.09 -26.80 13.10
C TYR A 176 -18.35 -27.66 12.90
N THR A 177 -18.37 -28.82 13.51
CA THR A 177 -19.51 -29.74 13.50
C THR A 177 -20.12 -29.98 14.89
N SER A 178 -19.51 -29.47 15.96
CA SER A 178 -19.99 -29.62 17.33
C SER A 178 -19.45 -28.50 18.23
N PRO A 179 -20.15 -28.16 19.32
CA PRO A 179 -19.66 -27.22 20.32
C PRO A 179 -18.31 -27.64 20.88
N SER A 180 -17.46 -26.63 21.19
CA SER A 180 -16.20 -26.88 21.86
C SER A 180 -16.43 -27.58 23.20
N PRO A 181 -15.64 -28.58 23.59
CA PRO A 181 -15.74 -29.21 24.91
C PRO A 181 -15.49 -28.27 26.10
N ARG A 182 -15.15 -27.01 25.81
CA ARG A 182 -14.86 -25.96 26.80
C ARG A 182 -15.96 -24.89 26.90
N ASP A 183 -17.04 -25.00 26.15
CA ASP A 183 -18.20 -24.08 26.22
C ASP A 183 -19.25 -24.58 27.21
#